data_7e19dea82e789101b785c6c8f02ccbc5
#
_entry.id   7e19dea82e789101b785c6c8f02ccbc5
#
_cell.length_a   1.000
_cell.length_b   1.000
_cell.length_c   1.000
_cell.angle_alpha   90.00
_cell.angle_beta   90.00
_cell.angle_gamma   90.00
#
_symmetry.space_group_name_H-M   'P 1'
#
loop_
_entity.id
_entity.type
_entity.pdbx_description
1 polymer ?
#
loop_
_entity_poly.entity_id
_entity_poly.type
_entity_poly.pdbx_seq_one_letter_code
_entity_poly.pdbx_strand_id
1 'polypeptide(L)'
;MKIKEIKLNKFKRFTDLTITELPETAKLVILVGPNGCGKTSVFEGLYYWYRYYGFNTHWEKDYYIKVANKNEAGSSWFRDLVTLSTYDTNLNSSNEIHGRFYFRTAHRNEPDFTTSSLSRQNDPKEVTKYNSLMQTDTVVSENYQRLISGTLSSLFDNQNNDKSVKDLREELIGKIQTSLSHVFDDLKLSSIGDPLVNGCFYFTKGESENFHYRNLSAGEKSAFDLLLDMIIKSVYLNNTIYCIDEPETHMHTALQSKLIAEMYNLV
;
A
#
# COMPACT_ATOMS: atom_id res chain seq x y z
N MET A 1 1.67 8.47 12.66
CA MET A 1 0.52 8.08 13.52
C MET A 1 0.82 6.74 14.18
N LYS A 2 0.46 6.56 15.49
CA LYS A 2 0.67 5.28 16.19
C LYS A 2 -0.62 4.85 16.88
N ILE A 3 -1.05 3.62 16.62
CA ILE A 3 -2.25 3.04 17.19
C ILE A 3 -1.98 2.61 18.64
N LYS A 4 -2.87 2.96 19.54
CA LYS A 4 -2.88 2.53 20.94
C LYS A 4 -3.84 1.37 21.16
N GLU A 5 -5.03 1.46 20.58
CA GLU A 5 -6.09 0.46 20.73
C GLU A 5 -6.99 0.43 19.48
N ILE A 6 -7.47 -0.75 19.13
CA ILE A 6 -8.49 -0.99 18.11
C ILE A 6 -9.60 -1.84 18.74
N LYS A 7 -10.86 -1.42 18.60
CA LYS A 7 -12.03 -2.24 18.95
C LYS A 7 -12.91 -2.46 17.75
N LEU A 8 -13.29 -3.72 17.52
CA LEU A 8 -14.23 -4.15 16.50
C LEU A 8 -15.45 -4.78 17.22
N ASN A 9 -16.59 -4.09 17.21
CA ASN A 9 -17.79 -4.53 17.87
C ASN A 9 -18.85 -4.93 16.85
N LYS A 10 -19.35 -6.16 16.91
CA LYS A 10 -20.33 -6.71 15.97
C LYS A 10 -19.94 -6.53 14.49
N PHE A 11 -18.63 -6.53 14.23
CA PHE A 11 -18.04 -6.28 12.92
C PHE A 11 -17.75 -7.59 12.21
N LYS A 12 -18.37 -7.82 11.07
CA LYS A 12 -18.24 -9.06 10.28
C LYS A 12 -18.49 -10.33 11.12
N ARG A 13 -17.43 -11.09 11.42
CA ARG A 13 -17.50 -12.30 12.23
C ARG A 13 -17.24 -12.05 13.73
N PHE A 14 -16.70 -10.89 14.07
CA PHE A 14 -16.39 -10.57 15.44
C PHE A 14 -17.63 -10.15 16.22
N THR A 15 -17.80 -10.68 17.42
CA THR A 15 -18.77 -10.15 18.38
C THR A 15 -18.18 -8.95 19.08
N ASP A 16 -16.97 -9.15 19.61
CA ASP A 16 -16.15 -8.15 20.25
C ASP A 16 -14.69 -8.59 20.10
N LEU A 17 -13.88 -7.75 19.47
CA LEU A 17 -12.44 -7.92 19.37
C LEU A 17 -11.78 -6.63 19.80
N THR A 18 -10.93 -6.72 20.80
CA THR A 18 -10.10 -5.60 21.25
C THR A 18 -8.63 -5.96 21.11
N ILE A 19 -7.88 -5.12 20.40
CA ILE A 19 -6.41 -5.15 20.35
C ILE A 19 -5.95 -3.93 21.15
N THR A 20 -5.37 -4.15 22.30
CA THR A 20 -4.96 -3.12 23.26
C THR A 20 -3.50 -3.30 23.65
N GLU A 21 -2.98 -2.36 24.44
CA GLU A 21 -1.59 -2.40 24.94
C GLU A 21 -0.51 -2.39 23.86
N LEU A 22 -0.83 -1.86 22.67
CA LEU A 22 0.18 -1.63 21.64
C LEU A 22 1.12 -0.53 22.15
N PRO A 23 2.43 -0.81 22.36
CA PRO A 23 3.33 0.21 22.90
C PRO A 23 3.58 1.33 21.90
N GLU A 24 3.76 2.55 22.41
CA GLU A 24 4.06 3.72 21.55
C GLU A 24 5.33 3.54 20.72
N THR A 25 6.28 2.75 21.22
CA THR A 25 7.53 2.41 20.55
C THR A 25 7.39 1.36 19.45
N ALA A 26 6.23 0.69 19.34
CA ALA A 26 6.02 -0.33 18.32
C ALA A 26 6.10 0.28 16.92
N LYS A 27 6.98 -0.29 16.10
CA LYS A 27 7.12 0.03 14.68
C LYS A 27 6.51 -1.04 13.77
N LEU A 28 6.38 -2.26 14.26
CA LEU A 28 5.84 -3.40 13.53
C LEU A 28 4.87 -4.17 14.43
N VAL A 29 3.68 -4.46 13.90
CA VAL A 29 2.69 -5.34 14.52
C VAL A 29 2.36 -6.45 13.55
N ILE A 30 2.53 -7.70 13.94
CA ILE A 30 2.26 -8.87 13.11
C ILE A 30 1.04 -9.60 13.64
N LEU A 31 0.02 -9.76 12.77
CA LEU A 31 -1.17 -10.55 13.05
C LEU A 31 -0.95 -11.98 12.56
N VAL A 32 -0.87 -12.92 13.48
CA VAL A 32 -0.63 -14.36 13.17
C VAL A 32 -1.87 -15.17 13.55
N GLY A 33 -2.20 -16.15 12.72
CA GLY A 33 -3.31 -17.07 12.98
C GLY A 33 -3.69 -17.89 11.75
N PRO A 34 -4.50 -18.94 11.90
CA PRO A 34 -4.94 -19.79 10.80
C PRO A 34 -5.80 -19.02 9.78
N ASN A 35 -5.97 -19.61 8.59
CA ASN A 35 -6.86 -19.06 7.58
C ASN A 35 -8.30 -18.96 8.11
N GLY A 36 -8.95 -17.83 7.83
CA GLY A 36 -10.32 -17.57 8.27
C GLY A 36 -10.47 -17.08 9.72
N CYS A 37 -9.38 -16.93 10.52
CA CYS A 37 -9.48 -16.40 11.88
C CYS A 37 -9.81 -14.90 11.96
N GLY A 38 -9.79 -14.18 10.84
CA GLY A 38 -10.21 -12.78 10.78
C GLY A 38 -9.07 -11.75 10.64
N LYS A 39 -7.84 -12.14 10.32
CA LYS A 39 -6.71 -11.20 10.09
C LYS A 39 -7.08 -10.08 9.12
N THR A 40 -7.55 -10.45 7.93
CA THR A 40 -8.05 -9.48 6.92
C THR A 40 -9.20 -8.63 7.45
N SER A 41 -10.08 -9.17 8.30
CA SER A 41 -11.19 -8.40 8.88
C SER A 41 -10.72 -7.29 9.82
N VAL A 42 -9.55 -7.44 10.46
CA VAL A 42 -8.93 -6.35 11.23
C VAL A 42 -8.49 -5.21 10.29
N PHE A 43 -7.85 -5.52 9.15
CA PHE A 43 -7.50 -4.49 8.15
C PHE A 43 -8.73 -3.83 7.55
N GLU A 44 -9.78 -4.59 7.29
CA GLU A 44 -11.07 -4.04 6.84
C GLU A 44 -11.71 -3.13 7.90
N GLY A 45 -11.53 -3.43 9.18
CA GLY A 45 -11.96 -2.54 10.27
C GLY A 45 -11.20 -1.22 10.28
N LEU A 46 -9.87 -1.25 10.12
CA LEU A 46 -9.05 -0.05 9.98
C LEU A 46 -9.44 0.75 8.73
N TYR A 47 -9.66 0.07 7.61
CA TYR A 47 -10.09 0.70 6.36
C TYR A 47 -11.48 1.33 6.50
N TYR A 48 -12.40 0.66 7.17
CA TYR A 48 -13.72 1.18 7.51
C TYR A 48 -13.60 2.48 8.30
N TRP A 49 -12.83 2.48 9.40
CA TRP A 49 -12.61 3.65 10.24
C TRP A 49 -12.00 4.80 9.44
N TYR A 50 -10.95 4.52 8.66
CA TYR A 50 -10.25 5.48 7.81
C TYR A 50 -11.18 6.18 6.83
N ARG A 51 -12.02 5.42 6.14
CA ARG A 51 -12.97 5.98 5.17
C ARG A 51 -14.11 6.75 5.83
N TYR A 52 -14.63 6.25 6.93
CA TYR A 52 -15.72 6.91 7.63
C TYR A 52 -15.28 8.27 8.16
N TYR A 53 -14.20 8.34 8.91
CA TYR A 53 -13.72 9.58 9.53
C TYR A 53 -12.95 10.49 8.56
N GLY A 54 -12.24 9.94 7.58
CA GLY A 54 -11.48 10.71 6.60
C GLY A 54 -12.31 11.26 5.45
N PHE A 55 -13.32 10.50 4.98
CA PHE A 55 -13.98 10.83 3.72
C PHE A 55 -15.50 10.89 3.81
N ASN A 56 -16.09 10.68 4.99
CA ASN A 56 -17.54 10.70 5.21
C ASN A 56 -18.34 9.88 4.17
N THR A 57 -17.87 8.68 3.85
CA THR A 57 -18.48 7.82 2.84
C THR A 57 -19.59 6.96 3.42
N HIS A 58 -20.64 6.71 2.61
CA HIS A 58 -21.71 5.78 2.99
C HIS A 58 -21.25 4.32 2.89
N TRP A 59 -21.80 3.46 3.73
CA TRP A 59 -21.37 2.09 3.94
C TRP A 59 -22.46 1.09 3.62
N GLU A 60 -22.05 -0.06 3.11
CA GLU A 60 -22.92 -1.22 2.99
C GLU A 60 -23.09 -1.89 4.36
N LYS A 61 -24.22 -1.61 5.02
CA LYS A 61 -24.57 -2.19 6.32
C LYS A 61 -24.41 -3.71 6.30
N ASP A 62 -24.88 -4.35 5.24
CA ASP A 62 -24.89 -5.80 5.09
C ASP A 62 -23.50 -6.43 4.97
N TYR A 63 -22.52 -5.66 4.53
CA TYR A 63 -21.15 -6.14 4.40
C TYR A 63 -20.38 -6.09 5.72
N TYR A 64 -20.61 -5.08 6.54
CA TYR A 64 -19.77 -4.82 7.72
C TYR A 64 -20.40 -5.30 9.03
N ILE A 65 -21.72 -5.27 9.19
CA ILE A 65 -22.36 -5.73 10.43
C ILE A 65 -22.39 -7.25 10.47
N LYS A 66 -22.12 -7.81 11.66
CA LYS A 66 -22.34 -9.23 11.93
C LYS A 66 -23.79 -9.61 11.67
N VAL A 67 -24.03 -10.64 10.87
CA VAL A 67 -25.36 -11.02 10.39
C VAL A 67 -26.38 -11.19 11.52
N ALA A 68 -25.98 -11.82 12.64
CA ALA A 68 -26.84 -12.02 13.81
C ALA A 68 -27.34 -10.71 14.45
N ASN A 69 -26.68 -9.58 14.21
CA ASN A 69 -26.97 -8.29 14.84
C ASN A 69 -27.57 -7.25 13.87
N LYS A 70 -27.86 -7.62 12.63
CA LYS A 70 -28.39 -6.69 11.63
C LYS A 70 -29.69 -6.01 12.04
N ASN A 71 -30.58 -6.77 12.67
CA ASN A 71 -31.91 -6.27 13.09
C ASN A 71 -31.85 -5.41 14.36
N GLU A 72 -30.79 -5.56 15.17
CA GLU A 72 -30.56 -4.80 16.41
C GLU A 72 -29.87 -3.46 16.16
N ALA A 73 -29.33 -3.27 14.98
CA ALA A 73 -28.55 -2.09 14.62
C ALA A 73 -29.46 -0.88 14.42
N GLY A 74 -29.44 0.04 15.38
CA GLY A 74 -30.11 1.34 15.31
C GLY A 74 -29.54 2.25 14.22
N SER A 75 -30.04 3.47 14.10
CA SER A 75 -29.63 4.45 13.08
C SER A 75 -28.17 4.90 13.19
N SER A 76 -27.55 4.74 14.35
CA SER A 76 -26.14 5.11 14.63
C SER A 76 -25.16 3.92 14.58
N TRP A 77 -25.59 2.78 14.05
CA TRP A 77 -24.83 1.53 14.02
C TRP A 77 -23.37 1.68 13.54
N PHE A 78 -23.14 2.60 12.64
CA PHE A 78 -21.86 2.81 12.01
C PHE A 78 -20.79 3.41 12.94
N ARG A 79 -21.18 4.09 14.00
CA ARG A 79 -20.24 4.78 14.91
C ARG A 79 -19.52 3.81 15.84
N ASP A 80 -20.21 2.75 16.25
CA ASP A 80 -19.73 1.84 17.29
C ASP A 80 -19.11 0.56 16.73
N LEU A 81 -19.14 0.36 15.40
CA LEU A 81 -18.56 -0.84 14.79
C LEU A 81 -17.05 -0.91 14.94
N VAL A 82 -16.37 0.21 14.76
CA VAL A 82 -14.91 0.29 14.85
C VAL A 82 -14.53 1.57 15.59
N THR A 83 -13.82 1.40 16.69
CA THR A 83 -13.19 2.51 17.40
C THR A 83 -11.68 2.36 17.38
N LEU A 84 -11.00 3.46 17.14
CA LEU A 84 -9.55 3.54 17.09
C LEU A 84 -9.08 4.64 18.03
N SER A 85 -8.15 4.31 18.92
CA SER A 85 -7.42 5.31 19.70
C SER A 85 -5.94 5.31 19.30
N THR A 86 -5.34 6.50 19.30
CA THR A 86 -3.95 6.72 18.90
C THR A 86 -3.20 7.44 20.01
N TYR A 87 -1.87 7.37 19.97
CA TYR A 87 -1.01 8.17 20.85
C TYR A 87 -0.94 9.63 20.39
N ASP A 88 -1.16 9.87 19.11
CA ASP A 88 -1.24 11.22 18.53
C ASP A 88 -2.60 11.84 18.91
N THR A 89 -2.60 12.97 19.58
CA THR A 89 -3.78 13.52 20.27
C THR A 89 -4.77 14.26 19.36
N ASN A 90 -4.46 14.50 18.09
CA ASN A 90 -5.25 15.39 17.24
C ASN A 90 -5.60 14.78 15.86
N LEU A 91 -6.52 13.81 15.85
CA LEU A 91 -7.21 13.39 14.62
C LEU A 91 -8.64 13.94 14.59
N ASN A 92 -8.77 15.27 14.72
CA ASN A 92 -10.06 15.93 14.89
C ASN A 92 -10.70 16.36 13.56
N SER A 93 -9.94 16.36 12.47
CA SER A 93 -10.44 16.73 11.14
C SER A 93 -10.19 15.63 10.12
N SER A 94 -11.07 15.55 9.12
CA SER A 94 -10.91 14.60 7.99
C SER A 94 -9.57 14.79 7.26
N ASN A 95 -9.12 16.03 7.10
CA ASN A 95 -7.85 16.34 6.44
C ASN A 95 -6.63 15.79 7.17
N GLU A 96 -6.69 15.69 8.50
CA GLU A 96 -5.60 15.09 9.31
C GLU A 96 -5.54 13.57 9.17
N ILE A 97 -6.65 12.94 8.78
CA ILE A 97 -6.75 11.51 8.58
C ILE A 97 -6.27 11.11 7.18
N HIS A 98 -6.40 11.99 6.19
CA HIS A 98 -5.96 11.71 4.83
C HIS A 98 -4.47 11.34 4.79
N GLY A 99 -4.15 10.23 4.12
CA GLY A 99 -2.78 9.71 4.01
C GLY A 99 -2.21 9.05 5.28
N ARG A 100 -3.02 8.90 6.36
CA ARG A 100 -2.57 8.23 7.58
C ARG A 100 -2.59 6.72 7.51
N PHE A 101 -3.20 6.16 6.50
CA PHE A 101 -3.21 4.72 6.24
C PHE A 101 -2.86 4.42 4.79
N TYR A 102 -2.08 3.38 4.63
CA TYR A 102 -1.80 2.72 3.38
C TYR A 102 -2.27 1.27 3.48
N PHE A 103 -3.01 0.81 2.49
CA PHE A 103 -3.58 -0.54 2.49
C PHE A 103 -3.15 -1.33 1.26
N ARG A 104 -2.72 -2.58 1.48
CA ARG A 104 -2.51 -3.59 0.45
C ARG A 104 -3.13 -4.90 0.89
N THR A 105 -3.93 -5.49 0.02
CA THR A 105 -4.59 -6.76 0.31
C THR A 105 -3.72 -7.94 -0.14
N ALA A 106 -4.07 -9.15 0.35
CA ALA A 106 -3.51 -10.39 -0.17
C ALA A 106 -3.91 -10.64 -1.64
N HIS A 107 -5.01 -10.03 -2.07
CA HIS A 107 -5.57 -10.19 -3.42
C HIS A 107 -4.89 -9.23 -4.39
N ARG A 108 -3.71 -9.63 -4.86
CA ARG A 108 -2.88 -8.80 -5.75
C ARG A 108 -3.22 -9.09 -7.20
N ASN A 109 -3.90 -8.14 -7.84
CA ASN A 109 -4.06 -8.18 -9.28
C ASN A 109 -2.72 -7.89 -9.95
N GLU A 110 -2.41 -8.60 -11.05
CA GLU A 110 -1.24 -8.28 -11.87
C GLU A 110 -1.42 -6.89 -12.50
N PRO A 111 -0.58 -5.90 -12.18
CA PRO A 111 -0.70 -4.57 -12.74
C PRO A 111 -0.27 -4.55 -14.20
N ASP A 112 -0.91 -3.73 -15.01
CA ASP A 112 -0.43 -3.40 -16.34
C ASP A 112 0.32 -2.06 -16.30
N PHE A 113 1.64 -2.14 -16.40
CA PHE A 113 2.52 -0.97 -16.45
C PHE A 113 2.75 -0.45 -17.86
N THR A 114 2.22 -1.12 -18.88
CA THR A 114 2.45 -0.74 -20.27
C THR A 114 1.78 0.60 -20.56
N THR A 115 2.56 1.55 -21.10
CA THR A 115 2.03 2.85 -21.52
C THR A 115 2.70 3.36 -22.79
N SER A 116 1.92 4.07 -23.58
CA SER A 116 2.36 4.84 -24.75
C SER A 116 2.00 6.33 -24.66
N SER A 117 1.46 6.75 -23.51
CA SER A 117 1.09 8.13 -23.22
C SER A 117 1.33 8.47 -21.77
N LEU A 118 1.63 9.72 -21.48
CA LEU A 118 1.83 10.19 -20.11
C LEU A 118 0.62 11.00 -19.63
N SER A 119 0.18 10.69 -18.43
CA SER A 119 -0.85 11.44 -17.72
C SER A 119 -0.46 11.67 -16.27
N ARG A 120 -0.87 12.82 -15.72
CA ARG A 120 -0.71 13.09 -14.31
C ARG A 120 -1.63 12.19 -13.50
N GLN A 121 -1.07 11.51 -12.52
CA GLN A 121 -1.84 10.69 -11.59
C GLN A 121 -2.31 11.49 -10.37
N ASN A 122 -3.48 11.16 -9.85
CA ASN A 122 -4.03 11.80 -8.65
C ASN A 122 -3.15 11.57 -7.42
N ASP A 123 -3.22 12.47 -6.45
CA ASP A 123 -2.54 12.28 -5.15
C ASP A 123 -3.07 10.99 -4.49
N PRO A 124 -2.18 10.07 -4.08
CA PRO A 124 -2.59 8.84 -3.38
C PRO A 124 -3.39 9.06 -2.10
N LYS A 125 -3.26 10.24 -1.47
CA LYS A 125 -4.04 10.62 -0.28
C LYS A 125 -5.52 10.85 -0.57
N GLU A 126 -5.84 11.24 -1.79
CA GLU A 126 -7.20 11.58 -2.22
C GLU A 126 -7.97 10.39 -2.81
N VAL A 127 -7.43 9.19 -2.73
CA VAL A 127 -8.08 8.00 -3.26
C VAL A 127 -9.31 7.63 -2.41
N THR A 128 -10.43 8.23 -2.76
CA THR A 128 -11.74 8.08 -2.08
C THR A 128 -12.66 7.06 -2.74
N LYS A 129 -12.27 6.56 -3.92
CA LYS A 129 -13.21 5.93 -4.86
C LYS A 129 -13.56 4.48 -4.57
N TYR A 130 -12.88 3.83 -3.63
CA TYR A 130 -13.03 2.39 -3.46
C TYR A 130 -13.98 2.03 -2.33
N ASN A 131 -15.01 1.27 -2.67
CA ASN A 131 -16.01 0.80 -1.70
C ASN A 131 -15.51 -0.38 -0.87
N SER A 132 -14.52 -1.12 -1.35
CA SER A 132 -13.92 -2.23 -0.62
C SER A 132 -12.41 -2.15 -0.60
N LEU A 133 -11.80 -2.78 0.40
CA LEU A 133 -10.34 -2.84 0.55
C LEU A 133 -9.65 -3.46 -0.68
N MET A 134 -10.28 -4.46 -1.31
CA MET A 134 -9.75 -5.15 -2.50
C MET A 134 -9.54 -4.22 -3.71
N GLN A 135 -10.30 -3.15 -3.81
CA GLN A 135 -10.18 -2.21 -4.93
C GLN A 135 -8.94 -1.31 -4.83
N THR A 136 -8.31 -1.24 -3.66
CA THR A 136 -7.09 -0.43 -3.48
C THR A 136 -5.91 -0.92 -4.32
N ASP A 137 -5.90 -2.21 -4.71
CA ASP A 137 -4.81 -2.80 -5.48
C ASP A 137 -4.84 -2.40 -6.97
N THR A 138 -5.95 -1.89 -7.48
CA THR A 138 -6.07 -1.48 -8.89
C THR A 138 -5.19 -0.28 -9.23
N VAL A 139 -4.84 0.56 -8.26
CA VAL A 139 -3.99 1.76 -8.46
C VAL A 139 -2.50 1.45 -8.62
N VAL A 140 -2.08 0.21 -8.48
CA VAL A 140 -0.67 -0.17 -8.65
C VAL A 140 -0.23 0.02 -10.09
N SER A 141 -1.09 -0.22 -11.06
CA SER A 141 -0.83 0.03 -12.49
C SER A 141 -0.47 1.49 -12.79
N GLU A 142 -0.89 2.45 -11.96
CA GLU A 142 -0.56 3.86 -12.10
C GLU A 142 0.89 4.19 -11.72
N ASN A 143 1.59 3.29 -11.03
CA ASN A 143 2.90 3.57 -10.47
C ASN A 143 3.96 3.87 -11.53
N TYR A 144 3.91 3.22 -12.69
CA TYR A 144 4.81 3.56 -13.78
C TYR A 144 4.64 5.02 -14.22
N GLN A 145 3.41 5.42 -14.50
CA GLN A 145 3.12 6.80 -14.91
C GLN A 145 3.41 7.81 -13.80
N ARG A 146 3.16 7.46 -12.55
CA ARG A 146 3.48 8.28 -11.38
C ARG A 146 4.98 8.50 -11.24
N LEU A 147 5.78 7.45 -11.43
CA LEU A 147 7.24 7.52 -11.45
C LEU A 147 7.74 8.50 -12.52
N ILE A 148 7.28 8.32 -13.77
CA ILE A 148 7.72 9.16 -14.90
C ILE A 148 7.25 10.61 -14.73
N SER A 149 5.99 10.84 -14.39
CA SER A 149 5.46 12.20 -14.21
C SER A 149 6.11 12.92 -13.03
N GLY A 150 6.46 12.20 -11.96
CA GLY A 150 7.22 12.74 -10.84
C GLY A 150 8.62 13.16 -11.25
N THR A 151 9.32 12.34 -12.05
CA THR A 151 10.64 12.67 -12.62
C THR A 151 10.56 13.91 -13.51
N LEU A 152 9.58 13.96 -14.39
CA LEU A 152 9.38 15.13 -15.25
C LEU A 152 9.08 16.40 -14.44
N SER A 153 8.24 16.30 -13.41
CA SER A 153 7.94 17.44 -12.55
C SER A 153 9.19 17.95 -11.82
N SER A 154 10.06 17.03 -11.38
CA SER A 154 11.31 17.40 -10.69
C SER A 154 12.33 18.10 -11.60
N LEU A 155 12.25 17.91 -12.93
CA LEU A 155 13.08 18.66 -13.89
C LEU A 155 12.74 20.16 -13.95
N PHE A 156 11.50 20.52 -13.60
CA PHE A 156 11.03 21.90 -13.62
C PHE A 156 11.04 22.55 -12.21
N ASP A 157 11.54 21.81 -11.21
CA ASP A 157 11.71 22.35 -9.87
C ASP A 157 13.04 23.11 -9.80
N ASN A 158 12.97 24.37 -9.39
CA ASN A 158 14.14 25.25 -9.22
C ASN A 158 15.19 24.70 -8.25
N GLN A 159 14.81 23.83 -7.33
CA GLN A 159 15.74 23.18 -6.40
C GLN A 159 16.65 22.15 -7.08
N ASN A 160 16.30 21.70 -8.28
CA ASN A 160 17.05 20.71 -9.07
C ASN A 160 17.80 21.31 -10.25
N ASN A 161 17.92 22.64 -10.35
CA ASN A 161 18.58 23.29 -11.48
C ASN A 161 20.02 22.81 -11.74
N ASP A 162 20.73 22.37 -10.70
CA ASP A 162 22.11 21.87 -10.80
C ASP A 162 22.20 20.36 -11.09
N LYS A 163 21.07 19.62 -11.10
CA LYS A 163 21.03 18.20 -11.39
C LYS A 163 20.82 17.94 -12.87
N SER A 164 21.57 17.00 -13.43
CA SER A 164 21.29 16.52 -14.77
C SER A 164 20.05 15.61 -14.81
N VAL A 165 19.43 15.47 -15.99
CA VAL A 165 18.35 14.48 -16.22
C VAL A 165 18.80 13.06 -15.85
N LYS A 166 20.09 12.77 -16.09
CA LYS A 166 20.69 11.49 -15.72
C LYS A 166 20.67 11.28 -14.20
N ASP A 167 21.08 12.28 -13.44
CA ASP A 167 21.13 12.20 -11.98
C ASP A 167 19.72 11.98 -11.37
N LEU A 168 18.72 12.71 -11.88
CA LEU A 168 17.32 12.55 -11.43
C LEU A 168 16.76 11.16 -11.76
N ARG A 169 17.08 10.64 -12.95
CA ARG A 169 16.68 9.29 -13.34
C ARG A 169 17.38 8.23 -12.47
N GLU A 170 18.67 8.39 -12.20
CA GLU A 170 19.44 7.48 -11.36
C GLU A 170 18.97 7.53 -9.90
N GLU A 171 18.61 8.68 -9.39
CA GLU A 171 18.05 8.82 -8.03
C GLU A 171 16.74 8.04 -7.87
N LEU A 172 15.84 8.11 -8.85
CA LEU A 172 14.55 7.42 -8.82
C LEU A 172 14.67 5.91 -9.04
N ILE A 173 15.38 5.51 -10.10
CA ILE A 173 15.61 4.10 -10.42
C ILE A 173 16.52 3.45 -9.37
N GLY A 174 17.48 4.19 -8.86
CA GLY A 174 18.43 3.73 -7.85
C GLY A 174 17.76 3.26 -6.57
N LYS A 175 16.73 3.94 -6.10
CA LYS A 175 15.95 3.49 -4.93
C LYS A 175 15.29 2.12 -5.19
N ILE A 176 14.68 1.96 -6.36
CA ILE A 176 14.05 0.70 -6.74
C ILE A 176 15.09 -0.40 -6.88
N GLN A 177 16.22 -0.13 -7.52
CA GLN A 177 17.32 -1.09 -7.67
C GLN A 177 17.93 -1.50 -6.34
N THR A 178 18.12 -0.56 -5.42
CA THR A 178 18.63 -0.84 -4.07
C THR A 178 17.68 -1.76 -3.32
N SER A 179 16.39 -1.44 -3.28
CA SER A 179 15.40 -2.28 -2.62
C SER A 179 15.29 -3.68 -3.25
N LEU A 180 15.35 -3.78 -4.58
CA LEU A 180 15.40 -5.07 -5.25
C LEU A 180 16.63 -5.89 -4.87
N SER A 181 17.81 -5.25 -4.75
CA SER A 181 19.06 -5.93 -4.38
C SER A 181 19.07 -6.45 -2.93
N HIS A 182 18.28 -5.85 -2.04
CA HIS A 182 18.10 -6.36 -0.68
C HIS A 182 17.25 -7.63 -0.62
N VAL A 183 16.34 -7.79 -1.57
CA VAL A 183 15.41 -8.94 -1.62
C VAL A 183 15.91 -10.04 -2.55
N PHE A 184 16.42 -9.67 -3.72
CA PHE A 184 16.85 -10.61 -4.77
C PHE A 184 18.36 -10.50 -4.99
N ASP A 185 19.03 -11.66 -5.08
CA ASP A 185 20.49 -11.68 -5.29
C ASP A 185 20.86 -11.45 -6.77
N ASP A 186 19.97 -11.78 -7.71
CA ASP A 186 20.24 -11.82 -9.14
C ASP A 186 19.25 -11.03 -10.03
N LEU A 187 18.15 -10.52 -9.46
CA LEU A 187 17.16 -9.74 -10.21
C LEU A 187 17.48 -8.24 -10.15
N LYS A 188 17.61 -7.61 -11.31
CA LYS A 188 17.92 -6.17 -11.42
C LYS A 188 16.95 -5.50 -12.39
N LEU A 189 16.53 -4.28 -12.06
CA LEU A 189 15.80 -3.42 -12.97
C LEU A 189 16.80 -2.85 -14.00
N SER A 190 16.67 -3.24 -15.28
CA SER A 190 17.60 -2.84 -16.33
C SER A 190 17.16 -1.55 -17.05
N SER A 191 15.85 -1.38 -17.26
CA SER A 191 15.30 -0.24 -18.01
C SER A 191 13.84 0.00 -17.64
N ILE A 192 13.38 1.21 -17.92
CA ILE A 192 11.97 1.60 -17.82
C ILE A 192 11.31 1.81 -19.19
N GLY A 193 12.01 1.46 -20.28
CA GLY A 193 11.53 1.66 -21.64
C GLY A 193 11.37 3.12 -22.03
N ASP A 194 10.79 3.36 -23.21
CA ASP A 194 10.39 4.70 -23.66
C ASP A 194 8.94 4.97 -23.27
N PRO A 195 8.68 5.94 -22.36
CA PRO A 195 7.33 6.19 -21.86
C PRO A 195 6.31 6.60 -22.92
N LEU A 196 6.77 7.06 -24.10
CA LEU A 196 5.90 7.52 -25.20
C LEU A 196 5.68 6.46 -26.27
N VAL A 197 6.42 5.34 -26.21
CA VAL A 197 6.35 4.28 -27.23
C VAL A 197 6.00 2.93 -26.62
N ASN A 198 6.80 2.48 -25.66
CA ASN A 198 6.72 1.15 -25.05
C ASN A 198 7.16 1.19 -23.57
N GLY A 199 6.68 2.20 -22.84
CA GLY A 199 7.00 2.37 -21.43
C GLY A 199 6.56 1.17 -20.60
N CYS A 200 7.51 0.53 -19.93
CA CYS A 200 7.32 -0.55 -18.97
C CYS A 200 8.61 -0.81 -18.20
N PHE A 201 8.55 -1.66 -17.18
CA PHE A 201 9.73 -2.12 -16.45
C PHE A 201 10.37 -3.33 -17.15
N TYR A 202 11.68 -3.27 -17.34
CA TYR A 202 12.49 -4.34 -17.92
C TYR A 202 13.56 -4.78 -16.93
N PHE A 203 13.87 -6.07 -16.92
CA PHE A 203 14.72 -6.69 -15.92
C PHE A 203 15.84 -7.51 -16.55
N THR A 204 16.88 -7.74 -15.76
CA THR A 204 17.96 -8.69 -16.04
C THR A 204 18.07 -9.67 -14.89
N LYS A 205 18.24 -10.96 -15.20
CA LYS A 205 18.44 -12.03 -14.22
C LYS A 205 19.35 -13.10 -14.78
N GLY A 206 20.51 -13.30 -14.16
CA GLY A 206 21.54 -14.22 -14.68
C GLY A 206 21.95 -13.84 -16.12
N GLU A 207 21.81 -14.80 -17.04
CA GLU A 207 22.10 -14.60 -18.47
C GLU A 207 20.93 -13.97 -19.27
N SER A 208 19.76 -13.83 -18.64
CA SER A 208 18.58 -13.25 -19.29
C SER A 208 18.60 -11.74 -19.15
N GLU A 209 18.76 -11.04 -20.26
CA GLU A 209 18.86 -9.58 -20.28
C GLU A 209 17.59 -8.92 -20.82
N ASN A 210 17.26 -7.77 -20.26
CA ASN A 210 16.24 -6.83 -20.74
C ASN A 210 14.88 -7.48 -21.05
N PHE A 211 14.42 -8.39 -20.18
CA PHE A 211 13.10 -9.00 -20.33
C PHE A 211 12.01 -8.19 -19.65
N HIS A 212 10.81 -8.27 -20.22
CA HIS A 212 9.65 -7.49 -19.81
C HIS A 212 9.12 -7.95 -18.44
N TYR A 213 8.56 -7.03 -17.63
CA TYR A 213 7.88 -7.27 -16.35
C TYR A 213 6.95 -8.52 -16.36
N ARG A 214 6.19 -8.70 -17.44
CA ARG A 214 5.27 -9.85 -17.57
C ARG A 214 5.95 -11.21 -17.46
N ASN A 215 7.25 -11.27 -17.73
CA ASN A 215 8.03 -12.52 -17.69
C ASN A 215 8.61 -12.83 -16.30
N LEU A 216 8.42 -11.95 -15.32
CA LEU A 216 8.75 -12.25 -13.94
C LEU A 216 7.88 -13.41 -13.40
N SER A 217 8.43 -14.21 -12.50
CA SER A 217 7.67 -15.20 -11.74
C SER A 217 6.64 -14.50 -10.80
N ALA A 218 5.63 -15.25 -10.37
CA ALA A 218 4.60 -14.70 -9.49
C ALA A 218 5.18 -14.09 -8.19
N GLY A 219 6.19 -14.73 -7.59
CA GLY A 219 6.85 -14.21 -6.39
C GLY A 219 7.66 -12.94 -6.65
N GLU A 220 8.37 -12.88 -7.79
CA GLU A 220 9.12 -11.68 -8.19
C GLU A 220 8.18 -10.50 -8.48
N LYS A 221 7.07 -10.75 -9.21
CA LYS A 221 6.02 -9.75 -9.44
C LYS A 221 5.47 -9.22 -8.11
N SER A 222 5.05 -10.13 -7.23
CA SER A 222 4.45 -9.77 -5.94
C SER A 222 5.40 -8.91 -5.09
N ALA A 223 6.68 -9.24 -5.02
CA ALA A 223 7.67 -8.46 -4.29
C ALA A 223 7.93 -7.10 -4.96
N PHE A 224 8.17 -7.10 -6.28
CA PHE A 224 8.43 -5.89 -7.04
C PHE A 224 7.26 -4.90 -6.92
N ASP A 225 6.02 -5.35 -7.13
CA ASP A 225 4.82 -4.51 -7.08
C ASP A 225 4.64 -3.86 -5.72
N LEU A 226 4.90 -4.62 -4.64
CA LEU A 226 4.78 -4.11 -3.29
C LEU A 226 5.86 -3.07 -2.98
N LEU A 227 7.12 -3.37 -3.28
CA LEU A 227 8.25 -2.45 -3.07
C LEU A 227 8.10 -1.19 -3.92
N LEU A 228 7.77 -1.33 -5.21
CA LEU A 228 7.53 -0.21 -6.11
C LEU A 228 6.44 0.72 -5.57
N ASP A 229 5.32 0.16 -5.16
CA ASP A 229 4.18 0.92 -4.65
C ASP A 229 4.55 1.68 -3.36
N MET A 230 5.27 1.04 -2.44
CA MET A 230 5.75 1.67 -1.21
C MET A 230 6.75 2.78 -1.50
N ILE A 231 7.75 2.56 -2.36
CA ILE A 231 8.78 3.54 -2.72
C ILE A 231 8.14 4.77 -3.36
N ILE A 232 7.27 4.57 -4.35
CA ILE A 232 6.65 5.69 -5.08
C ILE A 232 5.70 6.48 -4.20
N LYS A 233 4.89 5.80 -3.38
CA LYS A 233 3.92 6.46 -2.52
C LYS A 233 4.52 7.06 -1.25
N SER A 234 5.70 6.62 -0.81
CA SER A 234 6.38 7.17 0.38
C SER A 234 6.58 8.69 0.30
N VAL A 235 6.75 9.24 -0.91
CA VAL A 235 6.89 10.69 -1.14
C VAL A 235 5.63 11.46 -0.71
N TYR A 236 4.47 10.82 -0.80
CA TYR A 236 3.17 11.41 -0.45
C TYR A 236 2.72 11.08 0.97
N LEU A 237 3.19 9.95 1.51
CA LEU A 237 2.69 9.35 2.75
C LEU A 237 3.67 9.61 3.90
N ASN A 238 3.40 10.63 4.70
CA ASN A 238 4.19 10.95 5.91
C ASN A 238 3.43 10.53 7.16
N ASN A 239 4.11 9.90 8.11
CA ASN A 239 3.53 9.45 9.38
C ASN A 239 2.30 8.54 9.17
N THR A 240 2.44 7.55 8.27
CA THR A 240 1.41 6.64 7.78
C THR A 240 1.54 5.27 8.41
N ILE A 241 0.43 4.60 8.67
CA ILE A 241 0.37 3.20 9.06
C ILE A 241 0.19 2.35 7.81
N TYR A 242 1.14 1.45 7.58
CA TYR A 242 1.10 0.50 6.47
C TYR A 242 0.39 -0.78 6.90
N CYS A 243 -0.78 -1.03 6.34
CA CYS A 243 -1.60 -2.22 6.55
C CYS A 243 -1.43 -3.15 5.34
N ILE A 244 -0.61 -4.19 5.46
CA ILE A 244 -0.28 -5.10 4.37
C ILE A 244 -0.70 -6.51 4.75
N ASP A 245 -1.65 -7.07 4.01
CA ASP A 245 -2.18 -8.41 4.22
C ASP A 245 -1.39 -9.41 3.37
N GLU A 246 -0.93 -10.48 4.01
CA GLU A 246 -0.17 -11.57 3.40
C GLU A 246 0.96 -11.08 2.45
N PRO A 247 1.92 -10.27 2.95
CA PRO A 247 3.01 -9.75 2.11
C PRO A 247 3.84 -10.87 1.46
N GLU A 248 3.84 -12.06 2.05
CA GLU A 248 4.59 -13.24 1.65
C GLU A 248 3.92 -14.07 0.54
N THR A 249 2.71 -13.71 0.11
CA THR A 249 1.94 -14.51 -0.87
C THR A 249 2.73 -14.74 -2.15
N HIS A 250 2.75 -15.99 -2.61
CA HIS A 250 3.48 -16.48 -3.79
C HIS A 250 5.01 -16.53 -3.65
N MET A 251 5.58 -16.30 -2.47
CA MET A 251 7.03 -16.24 -2.29
C MET A 251 7.58 -17.47 -1.59
N HIS A 252 8.79 -17.86 -1.99
CA HIS A 252 9.59 -18.84 -1.25
C HIS A 252 10.00 -18.26 0.12
N THR A 253 10.04 -19.10 1.16
CA THR A 253 10.31 -18.70 2.54
C THR A 253 11.58 -17.87 2.72
N ALA A 254 12.63 -18.16 1.95
CA ALA A 254 13.87 -17.39 1.99
C ALA A 254 13.70 -15.92 1.55
N LEU A 255 12.77 -15.65 0.63
CA LEU A 255 12.48 -14.29 0.17
C LEU A 255 11.55 -13.54 1.11
N GLN A 256 10.67 -14.25 1.83
CA GLN A 256 9.69 -13.64 2.73
C GLN A 256 10.36 -12.79 3.81
N SER A 257 11.42 -13.31 4.45
CA SER A 257 12.15 -12.59 5.49
C SER A 257 12.90 -11.37 4.95
N LYS A 258 13.53 -11.49 3.76
CA LYS A 258 14.21 -10.38 3.08
C LYS A 258 13.21 -9.27 2.70
N LEU A 259 12.05 -9.65 2.17
CA LEU A 259 11.00 -8.69 1.81
C LEU A 259 10.47 -7.93 3.03
N ILE A 260 10.14 -8.63 4.12
CA ILE A 260 9.64 -8.00 5.35
C ILE A 260 10.69 -7.05 5.93
N ALA A 261 11.96 -7.44 5.93
CA ALA A 261 13.06 -6.57 6.38
C ALA A 261 13.17 -5.31 5.51
N GLU A 262 13.08 -5.46 4.18
CA GLU A 262 13.14 -4.30 3.27
C GLU A 262 11.93 -3.39 3.42
N MET A 263 10.72 -3.94 3.53
CA MET A 263 9.52 -3.15 3.82
C MET A 263 9.65 -2.34 5.12
N TYR A 264 10.24 -2.94 6.16
CA TYR A 264 10.51 -2.24 7.43
C TYR A 264 11.52 -1.09 7.26
N ASN A 265 12.50 -1.23 6.37
CA ASN A 265 13.48 -0.18 6.08
C ASN A 265 12.89 0.98 5.26
N LEU A 266 11.82 0.73 4.49
CA LEU A 266 11.16 1.72 3.66
C LEU A 266 10.18 2.64 4.43
N VAL A 267 9.81 2.28 5.67
CA VAL A 267 8.85 3.00 6.54
C VAL A 267 9.51 3.51 7.86
#